data_a7ca85a80ea60644d3d3282ff0dbe301
#
_entry.id   a7ca85a80ea60644d3d3282ff0dbe301
#
_cell.length_a   1.000
_cell.length_b   1.000
_cell.length_c   1.000
_cell.angle_alpha   90.00
_cell.angle_beta   90.00
_cell.angle_gamma   90.00
#
_symmetry.space_group_name_H-M   'P 1'
#
loop_
_entity.id
_entity.type
_entity.pdbx_description
1 polymer ?
#
loop_
_entity_poly.entity_id
_entity_poly.type
_entity_poly.pdbx_seq_one_letter_code
_entity_poly.pdbx_strand_id
1 'polypeptide(L)'
;MKKKVLITGGSGYLGEVVVERFLSAGYRCYVLDINPFSEKLASKVVFHNVDIRNKDLVDKACKGVDVIVHCVAQVPLAKNNQLFVSVNYEGTRNILNAAENNKCSHFIYVSSSAIYGVPDTNPVNEKTPARPCEKYGKAKLDGENLALEYASRGLNVSVFRPRTILGNGRLGIFQILFEWVYQGKNIPVFDGGKNIYQFVHSYDLAEAILLCCKKEVFGVFNVGAENYCSMHETLSGLINHAKSKSKIKSMNSSFIIPVMNLFSFLKLSPLGAYHAKLYGKSLYFDVSKIKKTLSWGSKYSNIEMIQESYDWYIQNRDDVLKGSGKSHHK
;
A
#
# COMPACT_ATOMS: atom_id res chain seq x y z
N MET A 1 -15.97 -21.51 -17.75
CA MET A 1 -16.20 -21.24 -16.30
C MET A 1 -15.56 -19.90 -15.92
N LYS A 2 -16.13 -19.16 -14.95
CA LYS A 2 -15.51 -17.92 -14.43
C LYS A 2 -14.20 -18.27 -13.72
N LYS A 3 -13.08 -17.58 -14.04
CA LYS A 3 -11.82 -17.73 -13.29
C LYS A 3 -12.05 -17.40 -11.81
N LYS A 4 -11.46 -18.20 -10.94
CA LYS A 4 -11.54 -18.05 -9.47
C LYS A 4 -10.30 -17.34 -8.97
N VAL A 5 -10.49 -16.28 -8.19
CA VAL A 5 -9.39 -15.53 -7.58
C VAL A 5 -9.51 -15.55 -6.05
N LEU A 6 -8.43 -15.86 -5.35
CA LEU A 6 -8.31 -15.72 -3.91
C LEU A 6 -7.56 -14.42 -3.61
N ILE A 7 -8.19 -13.51 -2.88
CA ILE A 7 -7.57 -12.28 -2.39
C ILE A 7 -7.30 -12.46 -0.90
N THR A 8 -6.04 -12.60 -0.52
CA THR A 8 -5.65 -12.62 0.89
C THR A 8 -5.50 -11.21 1.41
N GLY A 9 -5.90 -10.96 2.65
CA GLY A 9 -5.99 -9.60 3.17
C GLY A 9 -7.15 -8.81 2.54
N GLY A 10 -8.19 -9.53 2.08
CA GLY A 10 -9.32 -8.94 1.36
C GLY A 10 -10.20 -8.03 2.20
N SER A 11 -10.19 -8.16 3.53
CA SER A 11 -10.87 -7.23 4.45
C SER A 11 -10.05 -5.96 4.73
N GLY A 12 -8.80 -5.89 4.23
CA GLY A 12 -7.95 -4.71 4.33
C GLY A 12 -8.31 -3.66 3.28
N TYR A 13 -7.79 -2.44 3.49
CA TYR A 13 -8.04 -1.30 2.62
C TYR A 13 -7.85 -1.59 1.11
N LEU A 14 -6.66 -2.07 0.72
CA LEU A 14 -6.39 -2.40 -0.69
C LEU A 14 -7.14 -3.65 -1.12
N GLY A 15 -7.22 -4.64 -0.24
CA GLY A 15 -7.86 -5.93 -0.53
C GLY A 15 -9.32 -5.77 -0.93
N GLU A 16 -10.09 -4.94 -0.23
CA GLU A 16 -11.50 -4.68 -0.56
C GLU A 16 -11.64 -4.04 -1.96
N VAL A 17 -10.78 -3.08 -2.32
CA VAL A 17 -10.76 -2.45 -3.65
C VAL A 17 -10.40 -3.46 -4.73
N VAL A 18 -9.44 -4.35 -4.48
CA VAL A 18 -9.08 -5.44 -5.40
C VAL A 18 -10.25 -6.40 -5.59
N VAL A 19 -10.92 -6.81 -4.49
CA VAL A 19 -12.12 -7.66 -4.56
C VAL A 19 -13.20 -7.01 -5.41
N GLU A 20 -13.54 -5.75 -5.15
CA GLU A 20 -14.56 -5.01 -5.92
C GLU A 20 -14.21 -4.96 -7.41
N ARG A 21 -12.93 -4.72 -7.73
CA ARG A 21 -12.47 -4.64 -9.11
C ARG A 21 -12.51 -5.98 -9.85
N PHE A 22 -12.16 -7.09 -9.18
CA PHE A 22 -12.24 -8.43 -9.76
C PHE A 22 -13.69 -8.92 -9.91
N LEU A 23 -14.57 -8.62 -8.93
CA LEU A 23 -16.01 -8.89 -9.05
C LEU A 23 -16.62 -8.17 -10.26
N SER A 24 -16.31 -6.87 -10.43
CA SER A 24 -16.78 -6.07 -11.57
C SER A 24 -16.27 -6.60 -12.91
N ALA A 25 -15.13 -7.28 -12.92
CA ALA A 25 -14.57 -7.94 -14.10
C ALA A 25 -15.11 -9.37 -14.34
N GLY A 26 -16.06 -9.83 -13.50
CA GLY A 26 -16.74 -11.11 -13.67
C GLY A 26 -16.02 -12.31 -13.06
N TYR A 27 -14.99 -12.12 -12.24
CA TYR A 27 -14.32 -13.20 -11.51
C TYR A 27 -15.20 -13.73 -10.37
N ARG A 28 -15.00 -15.01 -10.00
CA ARG A 28 -15.50 -15.55 -8.74
C ARG A 28 -14.47 -15.29 -7.65
N CYS A 29 -14.80 -14.41 -6.71
CA CYS A 29 -13.86 -13.96 -5.68
C CYS A 29 -14.00 -14.79 -4.40
N TYR A 30 -12.85 -15.19 -3.89
CA TYR A 30 -12.64 -15.78 -2.58
C TYR A 30 -11.80 -14.79 -1.77
N VAL A 31 -12.12 -14.63 -0.50
CA VAL A 31 -11.42 -13.71 0.41
C VAL A 31 -10.87 -14.49 1.59
N LEU A 32 -9.60 -14.32 1.93
CA LEU A 32 -8.98 -14.87 3.12
C LEU A 32 -8.50 -13.74 4.01
N ASP A 33 -9.03 -13.64 5.21
CA ASP A 33 -8.65 -12.64 6.21
C ASP A 33 -8.96 -13.12 7.62
N ILE A 34 -8.31 -12.53 8.63
CA ILE A 34 -8.64 -12.73 10.05
C ILE A 34 -9.78 -11.83 10.52
N ASN A 35 -9.99 -10.71 9.84
CA ASN A 35 -11.05 -9.75 10.13
C ASN A 35 -12.29 -10.04 9.28
N PRO A 36 -13.50 -9.74 9.78
CA PRO A 36 -14.73 -9.88 9.01
C PRO A 36 -14.64 -9.07 7.69
N PHE A 37 -15.23 -9.64 6.64
CA PHE A 37 -15.30 -8.95 5.36
C PHE A 37 -16.47 -7.95 5.33
N SER A 38 -16.37 -6.96 4.46
CA SER A 38 -17.36 -5.89 4.28
C SER A 38 -18.77 -6.45 4.01
N GLU A 39 -19.76 -6.04 4.80
CA GLU A 39 -21.16 -6.45 4.63
C GLU A 39 -21.69 -6.12 3.24
N LYS A 40 -21.26 -4.98 2.67
CA LYS A 40 -21.66 -4.51 1.32
C LYS A 40 -21.34 -5.53 0.22
N LEU A 41 -20.29 -6.30 0.38
CA LEU A 41 -19.81 -7.26 -0.62
C LEU A 41 -19.87 -8.71 -0.15
N ALA A 42 -20.24 -8.97 1.09
CA ALA A 42 -20.21 -10.31 1.71
C ALA A 42 -20.99 -11.36 0.91
N SER A 43 -22.18 -11.01 0.38
CA SER A 43 -23.00 -11.92 -0.42
C SER A 43 -22.43 -12.27 -1.79
N LYS A 44 -21.39 -11.55 -2.25
CA LYS A 44 -20.77 -11.71 -3.58
C LYS A 44 -19.48 -12.51 -3.58
N VAL A 45 -18.96 -12.87 -2.40
CA VAL A 45 -17.69 -13.58 -2.23
C VAL A 45 -17.84 -14.84 -1.39
N VAL A 46 -16.85 -15.72 -1.49
CA VAL A 46 -16.67 -16.81 -0.51
C VAL A 46 -15.62 -16.35 0.49
N PHE A 47 -16.04 -16.17 1.75
CA PHE A 47 -15.16 -15.69 2.80
C PHE A 47 -14.57 -16.83 3.62
N HIS A 48 -13.25 -16.83 3.78
CA HIS A 48 -12.47 -17.71 4.64
C HIS A 48 -11.89 -16.90 5.80
N ASN A 49 -12.45 -17.08 7.01
CA ASN A 49 -11.87 -16.48 8.21
C ASN A 49 -10.67 -17.34 8.65
N VAL A 50 -9.49 -16.99 8.12
CA VAL A 50 -8.27 -17.79 8.28
C VAL A 50 -7.08 -16.87 8.55
N ASP A 51 -6.27 -17.22 9.55
CA ASP A 51 -4.96 -16.63 9.75
C ASP A 51 -3.98 -17.20 8.72
N ILE A 52 -3.28 -16.32 8.00
CA ILE A 52 -2.30 -16.69 6.98
C ILE A 52 -1.16 -17.57 7.54
N ARG A 53 -0.95 -17.57 8.86
CA ARG A 53 0.04 -18.40 9.56
C ARG A 53 -0.41 -19.87 9.71
N ASN A 54 -1.71 -20.15 9.53
CA ASN A 54 -2.23 -21.51 9.59
C ASN A 54 -2.11 -22.20 8.23
N LYS A 55 -1.01 -22.95 8.05
CA LYS A 55 -0.65 -23.62 6.79
C LYS A 55 -1.78 -24.49 6.22
N ASP A 56 -2.43 -25.31 7.05
CA ASP A 56 -3.43 -26.29 6.59
C ASP A 56 -4.71 -25.61 6.13
N LEU A 57 -5.16 -24.57 6.84
CA LEU A 57 -6.34 -23.81 6.46
C LEU A 57 -6.08 -22.94 5.23
N VAL A 58 -4.86 -22.40 5.08
CA VAL A 58 -4.43 -21.67 3.87
C VAL A 58 -4.44 -22.59 2.66
N ASP A 59 -3.87 -23.80 2.78
CA ASP A 59 -3.89 -24.77 1.67
C ASP A 59 -5.32 -25.15 1.27
N LYS A 60 -6.20 -25.41 2.25
CA LYS A 60 -7.63 -25.67 1.98
C LYS A 60 -8.31 -24.52 1.26
N ALA A 61 -8.03 -23.25 1.62
CA ALA A 61 -8.62 -22.09 0.98
C ALA A 61 -8.15 -21.90 -0.47
N CYS A 62 -6.98 -22.43 -0.83
CA CYS A 62 -6.43 -22.38 -2.19
C CYS A 62 -6.95 -23.45 -3.14
N LYS A 63 -7.72 -24.45 -2.65
CA LYS A 63 -8.22 -25.55 -3.50
C LYS A 63 -9.10 -25.08 -4.65
N GLY A 64 -8.66 -25.37 -5.86
CA GLY A 64 -9.38 -25.05 -7.09
C GLY A 64 -9.45 -23.55 -7.39
N VAL A 65 -8.53 -22.75 -6.84
CA VAL A 65 -8.33 -21.33 -7.15
C VAL A 65 -7.37 -21.21 -8.33
N ASP A 66 -7.70 -20.36 -9.29
CA ASP A 66 -6.87 -20.14 -10.47
C ASP A 66 -5.79 -19.08 -10.23
N VAL A 67 -6.14 -18.01 -9.51
CA VAL A 67 -5.28 -16.83 -9.27
C VAL A 67 -5.27 -16.47 -7.79
N ILE A 68 -4.11 -16.12 -7.27
CA ILE A 68 -3.97 -15.59 -5.90
C ILE A 68 -3.43 -14.16 -5.96
N VAL A 69 -4.13 -13.21 -5.31
CA VAL A 69 -3.63 -11.85 -5.06
C VAL A 69 -3.32 -11.72 -3.58
N HIS A 70 -2.04 -11.65 -3.25
CA HIS A 70 -1.57 -11.61 -1.87
C HIS A 70 -1.37 -10.18 -1.37
N CYS A 71 -2.36 -9.67 -0.62
CA CYS A 71 -2.37 -8.32 -0.02
C CYS A 71 -2.10 -8.32 1.48
N VAL A 72 -2.05 -9.48 2.15
CA VAL A 72 -1.78 -9.55 3.60
C VAL A 72 -0.42 -8.93 3.89
N ALA A 73 -0.39 -7.98 4.80
CA ALA A 73 0.83 -7.47 5.39
C ALA A 73 0.55 -6.81 6.74
N GLN A 74 1.43 -7.06 7.71
CA GLN A 74 1.50 -6.26 8.90
C GLN A 74 2.17 -4.92 8.54
N VAL A 75 1.50 -3.80 8.83
CA VAL A 75 1.94 -2.45 8.45
C VAL A 75 2.82 -1.80 9.54
N PRO A 76 3.58 -0.70 9.23
CA PRO A 76 4.58 -0.10 10.14
C PRO A 76 4.08 0.36 11.51
N LEU A 77 2.78 0.60 11.67
CA LEU A 77 2.17 1.03 12.93
C LEU A 77 2.05 -0.10 13.98
N ALA A 78 2.35 -1.33 13.61
CA ALA A 78 2.34 -2.46 14.54
C ALA A 78 3.47 -2.33 15.57
N LYS A 79 3.11 -2.37 16.84
CA LYS A 79 4.05 -2.30 17.96
C LYS A 79 4.87 -3.59 18.15
N ASN A 80 4.37 -4.72 17.62
CA ASN A 80 5.00 -6.03 17.80
C ASN A 80 5.84 -6.44 16.58
N ASN A 81 7.15 -6.40 16.73
CA ASN A 81 8.10 -6.75 15.67
C ASN A 81 8.06 -8.23 15.22
N GLN A 82 7.62 -9.15 16.08
CA GLN A 82 7.53 -10.59 15.75
C GLN A 82 6.45 -10.85 14.69
N LEU A 83 5.40 -9.99 14.63
CA LEU A 83 4.37 -10.09 13.62
C LEU A 83 4.88 -9.81 12.20
N PHE A 84 5.94 -8.99 12.03
CA PHE A 84 6.52 -8.79 10.70
C PHE A 84 7.10 -10.08 10.12
N VAL A 85 7.75 -10.90 10.94
CA VAL A 85 8.30 -12.17 10.49
C VAL A 85 7.19 -13.19 10.30
N SER A 86 6.34 -13.40 11.31
CA SER A 86 5.33 -14.45 11.27
C SER A 86 4.24 -14.22 10.22
N VAL A 87 3.84 -12.96 9.98
CA VAL A 87 2.79 -12.64 8.99
C VAL A 87 3.39 -12.37 7.61
N ASN A 88 4.36 -11.44 7.52
CA ASN A 88 4.84 -10.98 6.21
C ASN A 88 5.81 -11.96 5.54
N TYR A 89 6.51 -12.81 6.28
CA TYR A 89 7.41 -13.81 5.73
C TYR A 89 6.84 -15.22 5.80
N GLU A 90 6.54 -15.76 7.00
CA GLU A 90 6.01 -17.13 7.12
C GLU A 90 4.61 -17.26 6.52
N GLY A 91 3.75 -16.23 6.69
CA GLY A 91 2.44 -16.19 6.03
C GLY A 91 2.56 -16.17 4.51
N THR A 92 3.51 -15.39 3.97
CA THR A 92 3.80 -15.39 2.52
C THR A 92 4.32 -16.75 2.06
N ARG A 93 5.17 -17.43 2.84
CA ARG A 93 5.62 -18.79 2.53
C ARG A 93 4.45 -19.78 2.48
N ASN A 94 3.53 -19.70 3.44
CA ASN A 94 2.37 -20.60 3.48
C ASN A 94 1.49 -20.46 2.24
N ILE A 95 1.20 -19.22 1.81
CA ILE A 95 0.36 -19.00 0.64
C ILE A 95 1.07 -19.34 -0.67
N LEU A 96 2.39 -19.17 -0.77
CA LEU A 96 3.19 -19.60 -1.92
C LEU A 96 3.23 -21.13 -2.03
N ASN A 97 3.47 -21.84 -0.92
CA ASN A 97 3.38 -23.30 -0.87
C ASN A 97 1.99 -23.79 -1.35
N ALA A 98 0.93 -23.16 -0.83
CA ALA A 98 -0.43 -23.51 -1.22
C ALA A 98 -0.69 -23.22 -2.71
N ALA A 99 -0.14 -22.12 -3.26
CA ALA A 99 -0.23 -21.80 -4.68
C ALA A 99 0.44 -22.88 -5.56
N GLU A 100 1.64 -23.30 -5.19
CA GLU A 100 2.41 -24.34 -5.89
C GLU A 100 1.69 -25.70 -5.79
N ASN A 101 1.31 -26.15 -4.58
CA ASN A 101 0.61 -27.41 -4.34
C ASN A 101 -0.71 -27.52 -5.12
N ASN A 102 -1.47 -26.43 -5.18
CA ASN A 102 -2.78 -26.38 -5.84
C ASN A 102 -2.68 -25.97 -7.31
N LYS A 103 -1.46 -25.85 -7.88
CA LYS A 103 -1.19 -25.52 -9.30
C LYS A 103 -1.90 -24.24 -9.75
N CYS A 104 -1.89 -23.19 -8.90
CA CYS A 104 -2.44 -21.90 -9.28
C CYS A 104 -1.74 -21.37 -10.52
N SER A 105 -2.51 -20.85 -11.46
CA SER A 105 -1.98 -20.37 -12.75
C SER A 105 -1.23 -19.04 -12.63
N HIS A 106 -1.50 -18.24 -11.58
CA HIS A 106 -0.89 -16.94 -11.35
C HIS A 106 -0.89 -16.54 -9.88
N PHE A 107 0.27 -16.16 -9.36
CA PHE A 107 0.44 -15.59 -8.03
C PHE A 107 0.86 -14.12 -8.14
N ILE A 108 0.11 -13.21 -7.53
CA ILE A 108 0.37 -11.77 -7.55
C ILE A 108 0.71 -11.32 -6.14
N TYR A 109 1.96 -10.86 -5.94
CA TYR A 109 2.46 -10.34 -4.68
C TYR A 109 2.40 -8.81 -4.64
N VAL A 110 1.72 -8.25 -3.65
CA VAL A 110 1.75 -6.80 -3.40
C VAL A 110 2.90 -6.48 -2.45
N SER A 111 3.99 -5.99 -3.02
CA SER A 111 5.19 -5.50 -2.31
C SER A 111 4.99 -4.05 -1.84
N SER A 112 6.04 -3.24 -1.81
CA SER A 112 5.99 -1.83 -1.39
C SER A 112 7.20 -1.05 -1.90
N SER A 113 7.04 0.26 -2.10
CA SER A 113 8.17 1.18 -2.32
C SER A 113 9.13 1.28 -1.14
N ALA A 114 8.73 0.85 0.06
CA ALA A 114 9.57 0.83 1.25
C ALA A 114 10.82 -0.05 1.11
N ILE A 115 10.84 -1.00 0.16
CA ILE A 115 12.00 -1.83 -0.14
C ILE A 115 13.20 -1.01 -0.64
N TYR A 116 12.95 0.15 -1.27
CA TYR A 116 14.02 0.99 -1.80
C TYR A 116 14.69 1.87 -0.73
N GLY A 117 14.03 2.08 0.42
CA GLY A 117 14.51 3.00 1.45
C GLY A 117 14.58 4.43 0.94
N VAL A 118 15.74 5.07 1.10
CA VAL A 118 16.06 6.38 0.53
C VAL A 118 16.94 6.15 -0.70
N PRO A 119 16.42 6.29 -1.92
CA PRO A 119 17.20 6.02 -3.13
C PRO A 119 18.23 7.13 -3.37
N ASP A 120 19.36 6.76 -3.95
CA ASP A 120 20.43 7.70 -4.31
C ASP A 120 20.00 8.63 -5.46
N THR A 121 19.14 8.13 -6.35
CA THR A 121 18.67 8.87 -7.55
C THR A 121 17.17 8.66 -7.77
N ASN A 122 16.56 9.61 -8.46
CA ASN A 122 15.18 9.55 -8.97
C ASN A 122 15.16 9.88 -10.47
N PRO A 123 14.21 9.34 -11.26
CA PRO A 123 13.17 8.42 -10.83
C PRO A 123 13.70 7.01 -10.49
N VAL A 124 13.06 6.34 -9.53
CA VAL A 124 13.35 4.94 -9.17
C VAL A 124 12.68 4.01 -10.18
N ASN A 125 13.41 3.03 -10.68
CA ASN A 125 12.88 1.96 -11.54
C ASN A 125 13.08 0.57 -10.92
N GLU A 126 12.60 -0.47 -11.58
CA GLU A 126 12.64 -1.84 -11.04
C GLU A 126 14.07 -2.42 -10.90
N LYS A 127 15.07 -1.82 -11.58
CA LYS A 127 16.49 -2.19 -11.48
C LYS A 127 17.21 -1.46 -10.35
N THR A 128 16.60 -0.42 -9.76
CA THR A 128 17.17 0.31 -8.62
C THR A 128 17.38 -0.66 -7.46
N PRO A 129 18.58 -0.69 -6.84
CA PRO A 129 18.86 -1.60 -5.73
C PRO A 129 17.89 -1.41 -4.56
N ALA A 130 17.34 -2.52 -4.07
CA ALA A 130 16.52 -2.51 -2.86
C ALA A 130 17.43 -2.37 -1.64
N ARG A 131 17.21 -1.31 -0.84
CA ARG A 131 17.97 -0.99 0.39
C ARG A 131 17.01 -0.53 1.48
N PRO A 132 16.17 -1.43 2.02
CA PRO A 132 15.18 -1.05 3.01
C PRO A 132 15.84 -0.47 4.27
N CYS A 133 15.31 0.65 4.75
CA CYS A 133 15.85 1.35 5.92
C CYS A 133 15.13 0.98 7.22
N GLU A 134 14.05 0.18 7.14
CA GLU A 134 13.21 -0.14 8.30
C GLU A 134 12.62 -1.56 8.19
N LYS A 135 12.07 -2.05 9.32
CA LYS A 135 11.64 -3.46 9.44
C LYS A 135 10.52 -3.85 8.48
N TYR A 136 9.59 -2.95 8.21
CA TYR A 136 8.50 -3.22 7.26
C TYR A 136 9.04 -3.37 5.83
N GLY A 137 9.88 -2.43 5.38
CA GLY A 137 10.52 -2.51 4.06
C GLY A 137 11.36 -3.78 3.91
N LYS A 138 12.11 -4.16 4.97
CA LYS A 138 12.84 -5.41 4.98
C LYS A 138 11.91 -6.62 4.86
N ALA A 139 10.86 -6.69 5.65
CA ALA A 139 9.90 -7.80 5.62
C ALA A 139 9.18 -7.91 4.27
N LYS A 140 8.85 -6.76 3.62
CA LYS A 140 8.29 -6.75 2.26
C LYS A 140 9.30 -7.25 1.23
N LEU A 141 10.56 -6.88 1.34
CA LEU A 141 11.64 -7.38 0.48
C LEU A 141 11.87 -8.87 0.67
N ASP A 142 11.88 -9.36 1.90
CA ASP A 142 12.05 -10.78 2.20
C ASP A 142 10.91 -11.61 1.60
N GLY A 143 9.64 -11.14 1.71
CA GLY A 143 8.49 -11.78 1.08
C GLY A 143 8.52 -11.71 -0.46
N GLU A 144 9.01 -10.60 -1.03
CA GLU A 144 9.19 -10.45 -2.47
C GLU A 144 10.26 -11.42 -2.99
N ASN A 145 11.41 -11.50 -2.33
CA ASN A 145 12.48 -12.44 -2.70
C ASN A 145 11.98 -13.89 -2.66
N LEU A 146 11.18 -14.22 -1.65
CA LEU A 146 10.55 -15.53 -1.57
C LEU A 146 9.61 -15.78 -2.77
N ALA A 147 8.76 -14.82 -3.14
CA ALA A 147 7.88 -14.95 -4.29
C ALA A 147 8.68 -15.14 -5.60
N LEU A 148 9.80 -14.42 -5.77
CA LEU A 148 10.70 -14.57 -6.91
C LEU A 148 11.46 -15.90 -6.92
N GLU A 149 11.77 -16.45 -5.75
CA GLU A 149 12.32 -17.82 -5.64
C GLU A 149 11.32 -18.86 -6.17
N TYR A 150 10.02 -18.73 -5.81
CA TYR A 150 8.99 -19.62 -6.38
C TYR A 150 8.81 -19.41 -7.89
N ALA A 151 8.99 -18.18 -8.38
CA ALA A 151 9.01 -17.93 -9.82
C ALA A 151 10.13 -18.70 -10.53
N SER A 152 11.33 -18.77 -9.94
CA SER A 152 12.44 -19.55 -10.50
C SER A 152 12.20 -21.07 -10.52
N ARG A 153 11.24 -21.54 -9.70
CA ARG A 153 10.78 -22.94 -9.67
C ARG A 153 9.61 -23.23 -10.62
N GLY A 154 9.13 -22.23 -11.35
CA GLY A 154 8.09 -22.37 -12.37
C GLY A 154 6.69 -21.85 -11.97
N LEU A 155 6.52 -21.26 -10.77
CA LEU A 155 5.29 -20.56 -10.45
C LEU A 155 5.22 -19.23 -11.23
N ASN A 156 4.13 -18.98 -11.91
CA ASN A 156 3.91 -17.69 -12.57
C ASN A 156 3.67 -16.59 -11.55
N VAL A 157 4.65 -15.70 -11.35
CA VAL A 157 4.62 -14.67 -10.31
C VAL A 157 4.67 -13.27 -10.91
N SER A 158 3.84 -12.39 -10.37
CA SER A 158 3.92 -10.95 -10.59
C SER A 158 4.07 -10.21 -9.26
N VAL A 159 4.95 -9.22 -9.23
CA VAL A 159 5.22 -8.41 -8.05
C VAL A 159 4.86 -6.96 -8.35
N PHE A 160 4.02 -6.37 -7.53
CA PHE A 160 3.70 -4.94 -7.59
C PHE A 160 4.36 -4.21 -6.44
N ARG A 161 5.12 -3.16 -6.75
CA ARG A 161 5.78 -2.26 -5.79
C ARG A 161 5.06 -0.91 -5.82
N PRO A 162 3.94 -0.76 -5.09
CA PRO A 162 3.21 0.51 -5.10
C PRO A 162 3.95 1.61 -4.32
N ARG A 163 3.80 2.85 -4.77
CA ARG A 163 4.04 4.04 -3.96
C ARG A 163 3.01 4.11 -2.83
N THR A 164 3.11 5.11 -1.97
CA THR A 164 2.12 5.32 -0.90
C THR A 164 0.72 5.35 -1.47
N ILE A 165 -0.11 4.40 -1.02
CA ILE A 165 -1.47 4.23 -1.52
C ILE A 165 -2.39 5.22 -0.83
N LEU A 166 -3.15 5.98 -1.62
CA LEU A 166 -4.22 6.88 -1.18
C LEU A 166 -5.57 6.47 -1.79
N GLY A 167 -6.64 7.11 -1.31
CA GLY A 167 -8.02 6.91 -1.72
C GLY A 167 -8.96 6.88 -0.52
N ASN A 168 -10.25 6.69 -0.77
CA ASN A 168 -11.30 6.72 0.24
C ASN A 168 -11.07 5.70 1.37
N GLY A 169 -11.12 6.16 2.63
CA GLY A 169 -10.92 5.31 3.81
C GLY A 169 -9.48 5.05 4.20
N ARG A 170 -8.49 5.49 3.42
CA ARG A 170 -7.07 5.37 3.76
C ARG A 170 -6.60 6.58 4.57
N LEU A 171 -6.54 6.45 5.88
CA LEU A 171 -6.16 7.55 6.77
C LEU A 171 -4.69 7.46 7.19
N GLY A 172 -4.31 6.50 8.02
CA GLY A 172 -2.95 6.41 8.55
C GLY A 172 -2.46 7.74 9.11
N ILE A 173 -1.26 8.18 8.71
CA ILE A 173 -0.70 9.47 9.12
C ILE A 173 -1.44 10.67 8.52
N PHE A 174 -2.17 10.49 7.42
CA PHE A 174 -2.93 11.56 6.76
C PHE A 174 -4.11 12.03 7.60
N GLN A 175 -4.61 11.22 8.53
CA GLN A 175 -5.63 11.66 9.48
C GLN A 175 -5.18 12.91 10.26
N ILE A 176 -3.92 12.95 10.69
CA ILE A 176 -3.35 14.09 11.41
C ILE A 176 -3.30 15.33 10.51
N LEU A 177 -2.85 15.14 9.27
CA LEU A 177 -2.81 16.21 8.26
C LEU A 177 -4.20 16.76 7.98
N PHE A 178 -5.18 15.88 7.73
CA PHE A 178 -6.55 16.25 7.43
C PHE A 178 -7.21 17.00 8.60
N GLU A 179 -6.96 16.57 9.82
CA GLU A 179 -7.46 17.26 11.01
C GLU A 179 -6.81 18.65 11.18
N TRP A 180 -5.52 18.80 10.87
CA TRP A 180 -4.87 20.12 10.89
C TRP A 180 -5.47 21.05 9.82
N VAL A 181 -5.71 20.54 8.63
CA VAL A 181 -6.35 21.31 7.54
C VAL A 181 -7.76 21.73 7.95
N TYR A 182 -8.56 20.80 8.51
CA TYR A 182 -9.91 21.11 9.01
C TYR A 182 -9.90 22.18 10.09
N GLN A 183 -8.96 22.12 11.01
CA GLN A 183 -8.82 23.08 12.12
C GLN A 183 -8.12 24.39 11.71
N GLY A 184 -7.67 24.55 10.48
CA GLY A 184 -6.92 25.72 10.02
C GLY A 184 -5.52 25.84 10.64
N LYS A 185 -4.94 24.75 11.17
CA LYS A 185 -3.60 24.72 11.76
C LYS A 185 -2.52 24.77 10.69
N ASN A 186 -1.36 25.34 11.03
CA ASN A 186 -0.21 25.37 10.12
C ASN A 186 0.35 23.96 9.89
N ILE A 187 0.78 23.70 8.66
CA ILE A 187 1.34 22.42 8.25
C ILE A 187 2.86 22.58 8.10
N PRO A 188 3.65 21.92 8.97
CA PRO A 188 5.09 21.97 8.87
C PRO A 188 5.59 21.12 7.69
N VAL A 189 6.52 21.67 6.90
CA VAL A 189 7.22 20.95 5.83
C VAL A 189 8.70 21.22 5.90
N PHE A 190 9.52 20.26 5.47
CA PHE A 190 10.96 20.48 5.39
C PHE A 190 11.33 21.25 4.11
N ASP A 191 12.27 22.19 4.25
CA ASP A 191 12.91 22.91 3.13
C ASP A 191 11.90 23.42 2.10
N GLY A 192 10.78 23.96 2.57
CA GLY A 192 9.70 24.51 1.75
C GLY A 192 8.82 23.49 1.04
N GLY A 193 8.97 22.20 1.31
CA GLY A 193 8.19 21.15 0.67
C GLY A 193 8.54 20.93 -0.80
N LYS A 194 9.78 21.25 -1.21
CA LYS A 194 10.25 21.10 -2.60
C LYS A 194 10.45 19.65 -3.03
N ASN A 195 10.46 18.71 -2.08
CA ASN A 195 10.61 17.30 -2.37
C ASN A 195 9.39 16.78 -3.15
N ILE A 196 9.67 15.94 -4.14
CA ILE A 196 8.64 15.25 -4.93
C ILE A 196 8.26 13.95 -4.23
N TYR A 197 6.98 13.81 -3.93
CA TYR A 197 6.45 12.61 -3.28
C TYR A 197 5.25 12.07 -4.05
N GLN A 198 5.48 11.01 -4.80
CA GLN A 198 4.47 10.37 -5.63
C GLN A 198 3.57 9.46 -4.79
N PHE A 199 2.28 9.47 -5.08
CA PHE A 199 1.27 8.54 -4.56
C PHE A 199 0.82 7.56 -5.64
N VAL A 200 -0.05 6.64 -5.26
CA VAL A 200 -0.83 5.80 -6.16
C VAL A 200 -2.26 5.66 -5.61
N HIS A 201 -3.24 5.78 -6.48
CA HIS A 201 -4.63 5.55 -6.08
C HIS A 201 -4.91 4.06 -5.95
N SER A 202 -5.68 3.65 -4.92
CA SER A 202 -6.02 2.25 -4.70
C SER A 202 -6.73 1.61 -5.89
N TYR A 203 -7.62 2.34 -6.58
CA TYR A 203 -8.28 1.86 -7.79
C TYR A 203 -7.32 1.70 -8.97
N ASP A 204 -6.34 2.60 -9.15
CA ASP A 204 -5.34 2.49 -10.21
C ASP A 204 -4.43 1.27 -9.98
N LEU A 205 -4.07 0.99 -8.72
CA LEU A 205 -3.32 -0.20 -8.37
C LEU A 205 -4.14 -1.48 -8.59
N ALA A 206 -5.41 -1.50 -8.17
CA ALA A 206 -6.28 -2.66 -8.40
C ALA A 206 -6.52 -2.90 -9.90
N GLU A 207 -6.63 -1.85 -10.71
CA GLU A 207 -6.71 -1.97 -12.17
C GLU A 207 -5.44 -2.55 -12.76
N ALA A 208 -4.26 -2.11 -12.32
CA ALA A 208 -2.98 -2.66 -12.75
C ALA A 208 -2.87 -4.15 -12.44
N ILE A 209 -3.28 -4.57 -11.24
CA ILE A 209 -3.32 -5.99 -10.82
C ILE A 209 -4.27 -6.79 -11.72
N LEU A 210 -5.47 -6.28 -11.98
CA LEU A 210 -6.44 -6.95 -12.85
C LEU A 210 -5.94 -7.07 -14.29
N LEU A 211 -5.35 -6.01 -14.86
CA LEU A 211 -4.79 -6.03 -16.22
C LEU A 211 -3.65 -7.05 -16.33
N CYS A 212 -2.78 -7.11 -15.32
CA CYS A 212 -1.71 -8.09 -15.23
C CYS A 212 -2.27 -9.53 -15.26
N CYS A 213 -3.29 -9.78 -14.45
CA CYS A 213 -3.98 -11.08 -14.41
C CYS A 213 -4.65 -11.42 -15.75
N LYS A 214 -5.34 -10.48 -16.39
CA LYS A 214 -6.03 -10.70 -17.67
C LYS A 214 -5.06 -10.97 -18.81
N LYS A 215 -3.93 -10.28 -18.85
CA LYS A 215 -2.91 -10.41 -19.88
C LYS A 215 -1.92 -11.55 -19.61
N GLU A 216 -2.02 -12.20 -18.46
CA GLU A 216 -1.11 -13.26 -18.01
C GLU A 216 0.37 -12.83 -18.11
N VAL A 217 0.65 -11.62 -17.64
CA VAL A 217 1.99 -11.02 -17.65
C VAL A 217 2.67 -11.25 -16.30
N PHE A 218 3.92 -11.69 -16.32
CA PHE A 218 4.70 -12.00 -15.14
C PHE A 218 5.90 -11.06 -15.00
N GLY A 219 6.31 -10.78 -13.78
CA GLY A 219 7.46 -9.93 -13.48
C GLY A 219 7.22 -8.87 -12.42
N VAL A 220 8.16 -7.95 -12.28
CA VAL A 220 8.15 -6.90 -11.24
C VAL A 220 7.74 -5.58 -11.85
N PHE A 221 6.86 -4.83 -11.17
CA PHE A 221 6.32 -3.55 -11.62
C PHE A 221 6.29 -2.52 -10.49
N ASN A 222 6.91 -1.37 -10.74
CA ASN A 222 6.71 -0.17 -9.94
C ASN A 222 5.39 0.49 -10.32
N VAL A 223 4.61 0.93 -9.32
CA VAL A 223 3.29 1.54 -9.54
C VAL A 223 3.17 2.85 -8.79
N GLY A 224 2.90 3.93 -9.51
CA GLY A 224 2.71 5.28 -9.00
C GLY A 224 1.92 6.13 -9.98
N ALA A 225 1.40 7.26 -9.52
CA ALA A 225 0.70 8.19 -10.40
C ALA A 225 1.62 8.77 -11.48
N GLU A 226 1.09 9.02 -12.67
CA GLU A 226 1.83 9.72 -13.73
C GLU A 226 1.88 11.23 -13.47
N ASN A 227 0.80 11.77 -12.93
CA ASN A 227 0.68 13.17 -12.58
C ASN A 227 0.96 13.37 -11.10
N TYR A 228 2.19 13.72 -10.78
CA TYR A 228 2.64 14.01 -9.43
C TYR A 228 3.40 15.35 -9.40
N CYS A 229 3.50 15.92 -8.21
CA CYS A 229 4.11 17.22 -8.00
C CYS A 229 4.89 17.27 -6.67
N SER A 230 5.40 18.44 -6.31
CA SER A 230 6.04 18.64 -5.02
C SER A 230 5.05 18.48 -3.86
N MET A 231 5.57 18.21 -2.66
CA MET A 231 4.75 18.18 -1.45
C MET A 231 4.08 19.55 -1.20
N HIS A 232 4.78 20.64 -1.53
CA HIS A 232 4.22 22.00 -1.42
C HIS A 232 2.97 22.18 -2.30
N GLU A 233 3.05 21.78 -3.58
CA GLU A 233 1.93 21.88 -4.51
C GLU A 233 0.78 20.97 -4.10
N THR A 234 1.08 19.73 -3.67
CA THR A 234 0.07 18.78 -3.17
C THR A 234 -0.68 19.37 -1.96
N LEU A 235 0.04 19.91 -0.97
CA LEU A 235 -0.56 20.51 0.22
C LEU A 235 -1.29 21.81 -0.09
N SER A 236 -0.78 22.65 -1.00
CA SER A 236 -1.47 23.86 -1.45
C SER A 236 -2.78 23.52 -2.14
N GLY A 237 -2.78 22.49 -3.00
CA GLY A 237 -4.00 21.99 -3.65
C GLY A 237 -5.04 21.50 -2.63
N LEU A 238 -4.60 20.80 -1.56
CA LEU A 238 -5.49 20.38 -0.49
C LEU A 238 -6.05 21.55 0.32
N ILE A 239 -5.21 22.51 0.73
CA ILE A 239 -5.62 23.69 1.51
C ILE A 239 -6.64 24.52 0.74
N ASN A 240 -6.40 24.74 -0.54
CA ASN A 240 -7.31 25.49 -1.43
C ASN A 240 -8.65 24.77 -1.60
N HIS A 241 -8.63 23.45 -1.83
CA HIS A 241 -9.84 22.62 -1.95
C HIS A 241 -10.67 22.66 -0.65
N ALA A 242 -10.02 22.50 0.48
CA ALA A 242 -10.65 22.57 1.80
C ALA A 242 -11.10 23.98 2.22
N LYS A 243 -10.76 25.02 1.44
CA LYS A 243 -10.94 26.44 1.82
C LYS A 243 -10.43 26.74 3.23
N SER A 244 -9.32 26.09 3.59
CA SER A 244 -8.76 26.16 4.94
C SER A 244 -7.92 27.42 5.15
N LYS A 245 -7.87 27.89 6.41
CA LYS A 245 -6.95 28.96 6.85
C LYS A 245 -5.53 28.46 7.11
N SER A 246 -5.27 27.18 6.94
CA SER A 246 -3.94 26.55 7.13
C SER A 246 -2.89 27.22 6.26
N LYS A 247 -1.67 27.30 6.79
CA LYS A 247 -0.49 27.79 6.03
C LYS A 247 0.61 26.76 6.06
N ILE A 248 1.30 26.57 4.95
CA ILE A 248 2.49 25.74 4.88
C ILE A 248 3.63 26.52 5.55
N LYS A 249 4.26 25.90 6.56
CA LYS A 249 5.39 26.47 7.30
C LYS A 249 6.65 25.68 7.01
N SER A 250 7.59 26.32 6.33
CA SER A 250 8.90 25.75 6.07
C SER A 250 9.73 25.64 7.33
N MET A 251 10.30 24.46 7.54
CA MET A 251 11.28 24.19 8.60
C MET A 251 12.58 23.73 7.95
N ASN A 252 13.71 24.26 8.43
CA ASN A 252 15.02 23.84 7.93
C ASN A 252 15.34 22.42 8.44
N SER A 253 15.50 21.48 7.51
CA SER A 253 15.75 20.07 7.81
C SER A 253 17.04 19.86 8.60
N SER A 254 18.08 20.67 8.35
CA SER A 254 19.39 20.57 9.01
C SER A 254 19.31 20.79 10.52
N PHE A 255 18.35 21.59 11.01
CA PHE A 255 18.13 21.82 12.44
C PHE A 255 17.12 20.85 13.05
N ILE A 256 16.05 20.53 12.31
CA ILE A 256 14.94 19.74 12.85
C ILE A 256 15.26 18.24 12.92
N ILE A 257 15.99 17.69 11.92
CA ILE A 257 16.31 16.26 11.91
C ILE A 257 17.11 15.80 13.13
N PRO A 258 18.18 16.51 13.57
CA PRO A 258 18.88 16.17 14.81
C PRO A 258 17.97 16.18 16.06
N VAL A 259 17.08 17.18 16.15
CA VAL A 259 16.09 17.26 17.25
C VAL A 259 15.14 16.09 17.22
N MET A 260 14.57 15.74 16.05
CA MET A 260 13.68 14.58 15.89
C MET A 260 14.39 13.26 16.23
N ASN A 261 15.66 13.12 15.85
CA ASN A 261 16.46 11.94 16.19
C ASN A 261 16.65 11.82 17.70
N LEU A 262 16.92 12.94 18.40
CA LEU A 262 17.03 12.97 19.86
C LEU A 262 15.71 12.58 20.53
N PHE A 263 14.57 13.14 20.09
CA PHE A 263 13.25 12.80 20.63
C PHE A 263 12.88 11.33 20.33
N SER A 264 13.28 10.80 19.18
CA SER A 264 13.09 9.40 18.83
C SER A 264 13.94 8.48 19.72
N PHE A 265 15.19 8.86 19.99
CA PHE A 265 16.08 8.13 20.91
C PHE A 265 15.49 8.09 22.33
N LEU A 266 14.92 9.20 22.79
CA LEU A 266 14.23 9.31 24.08
C LEU A 266 12.84 8.64 24.11
N LYS A 267 12.40 8.03 23.00
CA LYS A 267 11.05 7.43 22.82
C LYS A 267 9.89 8.43 23.05
N LEU A 268 10.14 9.70 22.90
CA LEU A 268 9.16 10.79 23.08
C LEU A 268 8.44 11.18 21.78
N SER A 269 8.91 10.70 20.62
CA SER A 269 8.28 10.94 19.31
C SER A 269 7.53 9.71 18.82
N PRO A 270 6.27 9.85 18.36
CA PRO A 270 5.53 8.79 17.71
C PRO A 270 6.07 8.48 16.30
N LEU A 271 6.82 9.41 15.69
CA LEU A 271 7.47 9.26 14.40
C LEU A 271 8.91 8.77 14.63
N GLY A 272 9.20 7.54 14.21
CA GLY A 272 10.56 7.01 14.26
C GLY A 272 11.54 7.83 13.39
N ALA A 273 12.83 7.74 13.69
CA ALA A 273 13.92 8.42 12.95
C ALA A 273 13.87 8.17 11.43
N TYR A 274 13.31 7.06 11.00
CA TYR A 274 13.08 6.71 9.59
C TYR A 274 12.11 7.67 8.90
N HIS A 275 10.97 7.98 9.51
CA HIS A 275 10.00 8.91 8.94
C HIS A 275 10.57 10.30 8.79
N ALA A 276 11.41 10.74 9.75
CA ALA A 276 12.11 12.01 9.66
C ALA A 276 13.07 12.08 8.46
N LYS A 277 13.79 10.99 8.18
CA LYS A 277 14.72 10.91 7.05
C LYS A 277 14.02 10.90 5.68
N LEU A 278 12.85 10.24 5.58
CA LEU A 278 12.08 10.14 4.33
C LEU A 278 11.23 11.37 4.04
N TYR A 279 10.72 12.04 5.07
CA TYR A 279 9.73 13.11 4.91
C TYR A 279 10.22 14.29 4.07
N GLY A 280 11.52 14.59 4.10
CA GLY A 280 12.14 15.66 3.30
C GLY A 280 12.78 15.19 1.99
N LYS A 281 12.72 13.91 1.64
CA LYS A 281 13.38 13.38 0.45
C LYS A 281 12.39 13.10 -0.68
N SER A 282 12.87 13.32 -1.91
CA SER A 282 12.09 12.94 -3.09
C SER A 282 12.11 11.44 -3.28
N LEU A 283 10.94 10.88 -3.58
CA LEU A 283 10.81 9.49 -3.99
C LEU A 283 9.64 9.33 -4.97
N TYR A 284 9.99 9.13 -6.24
CA TYR A 284 9.05 8.92 -7.33
C TYR A 284 9.58 7.89 -8.33
N PHE A 285 8.68 7.21 -9.00
CA PHE A 285 8.96 6.08 -9.87
C PHE A 285 8.93 6.44 -11.34
N ASP A 286 9.79 5.79 -12.10
CA ASP A 286 9.56 5.55 -13.53
C ASP A 286 8.53 4.43 -13.67
N VAL A 287 7.37 4.75 -14.21
CA VAL A 287 6.28 3.81 -14.46
C VAL A 287 6.18 3.36 -15.94
N SER A 288 7.20 3.66 -16.75
CA SER A 288 7.22 3.35 -18.19
C SER A 288 7.07 1.86 -18.46
N LYS A 289 7.65 1.00 -17.62
CA LYS A 289 7.56 -0.46 -17.76
C LYS A 289 6.12 -0.94 -17.65
N ILE A 290 5.42 -0.60 -16.57
CA ILE A 290 4.04 -1.05 -16.37
C ILE A 290 3.11 -0.47 -17.45
N LYS A 291 3.28 0.79 -17.83
CA LYS A 291 2.53 1.44 -18.92
C LYS A 291 2.66 0.65 -20.22
N LYS A 292 3.87 0.39 -20.65
CA LYS A 292 4.15 -0.32 -21.91
C LYS A 292 3.65 -1.76 -21.86
N THR A 293 3.87 -2.47 -20.76
CA THR A 293 3.59 -3.89 -20.66
C THR A 293 2.11 -4.18 -20.50
N LEU A 294 1.42 -3.41 -19.64
CA LEU A 294 0.02 -3.63 -19.31
C LEU A 294 -0.94 -2.71 -20.11
N SER A 295 -0.43 -1.75 -20.88
CA SER A 295 -1.24 -0.64 -21.44
C SER A 295 -2.02 0.06 -20.34
N TRP A 296 -1.36 0.23 -19.18
CA TRP A 296 -1.93 0.84 -17.99
C TRP A 296 -1.57 2.32 -17.93
N GLY A 297 -2.44 3.14 -17.36
CA GLY A 297 -2.18 4.53 -17.00
C GLY A 297 -2.92 4.89 -15.72
N SER A 298 -2.32 5.75 -14.90
CA SER A 298 -3.00 6.25 -13.71
C SER A 298 -4.10 7.24 -14.11
N LYS A 299 -5.24 7.16 -13.43
CA LYS A 299 -6.37 8.07 -13.65
C LYS A 299 -6.33 9.27 -12.70
N TYR A 300 -5.68 9.11 -11.56
CA TYR A 300 -5.67 10.11 -10.49
C TYR A 300 -4.31 10.77 -10.38
N SER A 301 -4.29 12.09 -10.25
CA SER A 301 -3.11 12.87 -9.86
C SER A 301 -2.91 12.87 -8.34
N ASN A 302 -1.74 13.28 -7.88
CA ASN A 302 -1.47 13.46 -6.45
C ASN A 302 -2.50 14.39 -5.77
N ILE A 303 -2.86 15.47 -6.44
CA ILE A 303 -3.78 16.48 -5.90
C ILE A 303 -5.18 15.89 -5.77
N GLU A 304 -5.70 15.24 -6.82
CA GLU A 304 -7.02 14.60 -6.78
C GLU A 304 -7.11 13.54 -5.69
N MET A 305 -6.07 12.69 -5.55
CA MET A 305 -6.04 11.65 -4.51
C MET A 305 -6.13 12.22 -3.10
N ILE A 306 -5.37 13.28 -2.81
CA ILE A 306 -5.36 13.85 -1.45
C ILE A 306 -6.65 14.61 -1.15
N GLN A 307 -7.26 15.26 -2.17
CA GLN A 307 -8.55 15.93 -2.07
C GLN A 307 -9.67 14.92 -1.81
N GLU A 308 -9.77 13.86 -2.61
CA GLU A 308 -10.75 12.79 -2.43
C GLU A 308 -10.64 12.13 -1.05
N SER A 309 -9.40 11.85 -0.61
CA SER A 309 -9.16 11.27 0.72
C SER A 309 -9.57 12.23 1.85
N TYR A 310 -9.38 13.53 1.66
CA TYR A 310 -9.82 14.56 2.60
C TYR A 310 -11.35 14.66 2.65
N ASP A 311 -12.03 14.70 1.50
CA ASP A 311 -13.49 14.76 1.43
C ASP A 311 -14.12 13.55 2.14
N TRP A 312 -13.56 12.37 1.91
CA TRP A 312 -13.97 11.15 2.64
C TRP A 312 -13.74 11.32 4.15
N TYR A 313 -12.58 11.85 4.57
CA TYR A 313 -12.30 12.11 5.97
C TYR A 313 -13.33 13.03 6.60
N ILE A 314 -13.68 14.13 5.95
CA ILE A 314 -14.68 15.09 6.46
C ILE A 314 -16.05 14.45 6.63
N GLN A 315 -16.48 13.64 5.65
CA GLN A 315 -17.78 12.94 5.71
C GLN A 315 -17.84 11.90 6.85
N ASN A 316 -16.71 11.33 7.24
CA ASN A 316 -16.63 10.26 8.24
C ASN A 316 -15.89 10.68 9.53
N ARG A 317 -15.64 11.99 9.69
CA ARG A 317 -14.74 12.51 10.72
C ARG A 317 -15.14 12.10 12.14
N ASP A 318 -16.42 12.22 12.48
CA ASP A 318 -16.89 11.93 13.83
C ASP A 318 -16.71 10.46 14.20
N ASP A 319 -16.93 9.54 13.26
CA ASP A 319 -16.72 8.12 13.45
C ASP A 319 -15.24 7.77 13.55
N VAL A 320 -14.40 8.43 12.73
CA VAL A 320 -12.95 8.28 12.78
C VAL A 320 -12.38 8.73 14.13
N LEU A 321 -12.82 9.88 14.64
CA LEU A 321 -12.35 10.42 15.92
C LEU A 321 -12.83 9.59 17.12
N LYS A 322 -14.02 9.02 17.07
CA LYS A 322 -14.54 8.08 18.08
C LYS A 322 -13.84 6.72 18.06
N GLY A 323 -12.94 6.48 17.11
CA GLY A 323 -12.29 5.17 16.92
C GLY A 323 -13.23 4.08 16.40
N SER A 324 -14.46 4.45 16.03
CA SER A 324 -15.46 3.59 15.43
C SER A 324 -15.37 3.57 13.89
N GLY A 325 -14.66 4.54 13.31
CA GLY A 325 -14.33 4.51 11.90
C GLY A 325 -13.48 3.26 11.60
N LYS A 326 -13.77 2.57 10.51
CA LYS A 326 -13.02 1.43 10.00
C LYS A 326 -11.55 1.84 9.73
N SER A 327 -10.81 2.16 10.79
CA SER A 327 -9.38 2.21 10.76
C SER A 327 -8.93 0.76 10.61
N HIS A 328 -8.59 0.35 9.41
CA HIS A 328 -8.04 -0.97 9.10
C HIS A 328 -6.67 -1.22 9.78
N HIS A 329 -6.53 -0.72 11.02
CA HIS A 329 -5.32 -0.73 11.83
C HIS A 329 -5.61 -1.26 13.25
N LYS A 330 -6.31 -2.38 13.37
CA LYS A 330 -6.22 -3.19 14.59
C LYS A 330 -5.41 -4.44 14.32
#